data_e868deba8b8bf251870080c6c65c8d15
#
_entry.id   e868deba8b8bf251870080c6c65c8d15
#
_cell.length_a   1.000
_cell.length_b   1.000
_cell.length_c   1.000
_cell.angle_alpha   90.00
_cell.angle_beta   90.00
_cell.angle_gamma   90.00
#
_symmetry.space_group_name_H-M   'P 1'
#
loop_
_entity.id
_entity.type
_entity.pdbx_description
1 polymer ?
#
loop_
_entity_poly.entity_id
_entity_poly.type
_entity_poly.pdbx_seq_one_letter_code
_entity_poly.pdbx_strand_id
1 'polypeptide(L)'
;MHQNNGVCFVAFACSGPYVNINMHPEDAESYLDAIFFSPHKFLGGPGTSGVLIFNKDLYKNNVPDCPGGGTVSWTNPWGEHKYIDNIEDREDGGTPGFLQVMKTALAIQLKEKMGVQNILDREHELVDYIFETLGNIDNLHILANQHQDRLGVISFYIDDLHYNLGVKLLNDKFGIQTRGGCSCAGTYGHFLLHEDQETSHDLVCKISSGDLIQKPGWIRM
;
A
#
# COMPACT_ATOMS: atom_id res chain seq x y z
N MET A 1 -18.54 11.38 -3.63
CA MET A 1 -18.90 10.60 -2.41
C MET A 1 -19.72 11.44 -1.44
N HIS A 2 -19.23 12.59 -0.98
CA HIS A 2 -19.86 13.44 0.02
C HIS A 2 -21.26 13.94 -0.37
N GLN A 3 -21.48 14.25 -1.65
CA GLN A 3 -22.81 14.61 -2.20
C GLN A 3 -23.90 13.57 -1.90
N ASN A 4 -23.51 12.32 -1.65
CA ASN A 4 -24.40 11.21 -1.30
C ASN A 4 -24.26 10.76 0.17
N ASN A 5 -23.78 11.64 1.04
CA ASN A 5 -23.50 11.35 2.45
C ASN A 5 -22.54 10.17 2.68
N GLY A 6 -21.67 9.88 1.71
CA GLY A 6 -20.62 8.88 1.84
C GLY A 6 -19.38 9.45 2.50
N VAL A 7 -18.54 8.60 3.06
CA VAL A 7 -17.23 8.94 3.61
C VAL A 7 -16.11 8.46 2.68
N CYS A 8 -15.00 9.19 2.64
CA CYS A 8 -13.87 8.91 1.77
C CYS A 8 -12.63 8.50 2.59
N PHE A 9 -12.31 7.20 2.59
CA PHE A 9 -11.10 6.65 3.21
C PHE A 9 -10.09 6.26 2.14
N VAL A 10 -8.88 6.78 2.23
CA VAL A 10 -7.84 6.56 1.21
C VAL A 10 -6.60 5.88 1.78
N ALA A 11 -6.23 4.75 1.17
CA ALA A 11 -5.00 4.04 1.47
C ALA A 11 -3.84 4.58 0.61
N PHE A 12 -2.92 5.29 1.24
CA PHE A 12 -1.66 5.72 0.60
C PHE A 12 -0.51 4.72 0.82
N ALA A 13 -0.85 3.45 1.01
CA ALA A 13 0.15 2.43 1.33
C ALA A 13 1.22 2.23 0.24
N CYS A 14 0.89 2.46 -1.02
CA CYS A 14 1.84 2.39 -2.13
C CYS A 14 2.35 3.77 -2.53
N SER A 15 1.45 4.74 -2.67
CA SER A 15 1.75 6.07 -3.20
C SER A 15 2.33 7.04 -2.17
N GLY A 16 2.16 6.78 -0.88
CA GLY A 16 2.59 7.69 0.19
C GLY A 16 4.03 8.21 0.09
N PRO A 17 5.04 7.41 -0.32
CA PRO A 17 6.39 7.90 -0.51
C PRO A 17 6.56 8.94 -1.64
N TYR A 18 5.66 8.96 -2.61
CA TYR A 18 5.84 9.65 -3.88
C TYR A 18 4.95 10.87 -4.08
N VAL A 19 3.81 10.95 -3.39
CA VAL A 19 2.79 11.98 -3.63
C VAL A 19 2.63 12.91 -2.43
N ASN A 20 2.16 14.13 -2.70
CA ASN A 20 1.62 15.00 -1.65
C ASN A 20 0.28 14.45 -1.17
N ILE A 21 0.10 14.48 0.15
CA ILE A 21 -1.16 14.07 0.77
C ILE A 21 -1.80 15.33 1.38
N ASN A 22 -2.94 15.74 0.84
CA ASN A 22 -3.73 16.84 1.34
C ASN A 22 -5.13 16.33 1.67
N MET A 23 -5.49 16.34 2.97
CA MET A 23 -6.82 15.91 3.42
C MET A 23 -7.89 16.97 3.23
N HIS A 24 -7.51 18.23 3.07
CA HIS A 24 -8.42 19.37 2.96
C HIS A 24 -8.03 20.24 1.75
N PRO A 25 -8.27 19.76 0.52
CA PRO A 25 -8.06 20.57 -0.68
C PRO A 25 -8.99 21.79 -0.71
N GLU A 26 -8.75 22.71 -1.64
CA GLU A 26 -9.56 23.93 -1.79
C GLU A 26 -11.03 23.63 -2.15
N ASP A 27 -11.27 22.56 -2.90
CA ASP A 27 -12.61 22.09 -3.19
C ASP A 27 -13.23 21.44 -1.94
N ALA A 28 -14.28 22.10 -1.43
CA ALA A 28 -14.97 21.70 -0.21
C ALA A 28 -15.64 20.31 -0.25
N GLU A 29 -15.79 19.71 -1.43
CA GLU A 29 -16.37 18.36 -1.58
C GLU A 29 -15.32 17.28 -1.81
N SER A 30 -14.05 17.65 -1.96
CA SER A 30 -12.93 16.74 -2.25
C SER A 30 -12.06 16.40 -1.03
N TYR A 31 -12.54 16.71 0.19
CA TYR A 31 -11.79 16.37 1.40
C TYR A 31 -11.73 14.85 1.64
N LEU A 32 -10.75 14.43 2.44
CA LEU A 32 -10.60 13.03 2.85
C LEU A 32 -10.97 12.89 4.33
N ASP A 33 -11.86 11.94 4.62
CA ASP A 33 -12.30 11.66 5.99
C ASP A 33 -11.28 10.83 6.77
N ALA A 34 -10.57 9.96 6.10
CA ALA A 34 -9.46 9.22 6.68
C ALA A 34 -8.40 8.87 5.63
N ILE A 35 -7.15 8.87 6.09
CA ILE A 35 -6.01 8.36 5.34
C ILE A 35 -5.22 7.39 6.19
N PHE A 36 -4.62 6.40 5.56
CA PHE A 36 -3.68 5.51 6.21
C PHE A 36 -2.56 5.11 5.27
N PHE A 37 -1.36 4.99 5.83
CA PHE A 37 -0.18 4.64 5.06
C PHE A 37 0.87 3.92 5.91
N SER A 38 1.84 3.35 5.22
CA SER A 38 2.88 2.51 5.79
C SER A 38 4.25 3.16 5.60
N PRO A 39 4.74 3.95 6.57
CA PRO A 39 6.02 4.64 6.46
C PRO A 39 7.22 3.71 6.27
N HIS A 40 7.08 2.40 6.58
CA HIS A 40 8.15 1.43 6.29
C HIS A 40 8.49 1.30 4.80
N LYS A 41 7.63 1.83 3.90
CA LYS A 41 7.89 1.90 2.45
C LYS A 41 8.61 3.18 2.03
N PHE A 42 8.75 4.15 2.91
CA PHE A 42 9.52 5.36 2.67
C PHE A 42 11.01 5.06 2.75
N LEU A 43 11.83 5.90 2.12
CA LEU A 43 13.28 5.82 2.26
C LEU A 43 13.66 6.00 3.75
N GLY A 44 14.47 5.09 4.30
CA GLY A 44 14.79 5.06 5.72
C GLY A 44 13.68 4.53 6.63
N GLY A 45 12.54 4.12 6.09
CA GLY A 45 11.33 3.75 6.82
C GLY A 45 11.22 2.34 7.45
N PRO A 46 11.99 1.30 7.06
CA PRO A 46 11.83 -0.01 7.67
C PRO A 46 11.90 0.02 9.19
N GLY A 47 10.93 -0.60 9.86
CA GLY A 47 10.79 -0.59 11.32
C GLY A 47 10.04 0.61 11.89
N THR A 48 9.32 1.37 11.05
CA THR A 48 8.41 2.45 11.49
C THR A 48 7.04 1.92 11.89
N SER A 49 6.29 2.72 12.65
CA SER A 49 4.87 2.51 12.90
C SER A 49 4.04 2.85 11.65
N GLY A 50 2.86 2.22 11.50
CA GLY A 50 1.83 2.68 10.58
C GLY A 50 1.23 4.01 11.01
N VAL A 51 0.61 4.72 10.08
CA VAL A 51 -0.07 6.00 10.35
C VAL A 51 -1.52 5.91 9.90
N LEU A 52 -2.43 6.30 10.78
CA LEU A 52 -3.85 6.51 10.52
C LEU A 52 -4.20 7.95 10.97
N ILE A 53 -4.77 8.73 10.07
CA ILE A 53 -5.31 10.06 10.36
C ILE A 53 -6.75 10.06 9.92
N PHE A 54 -7.66 10.48 10.77
CA PHE A 54 -9.09 10.47 10.45
C PHE A 54 -9.85 11.62 11.12
N ASN A 55 -11.01 11.93 10.57
CA ASN A 55 -11.94 12.88 11.18
C ASN A 55 -12.54 12.29 12.47
N LYS A 56 -12.20 12.90 13.61
CA LYS A 56 -12.64 12.45 14.94
C LYS A 56 -14.16 12.31 15.07
N ASP A 57 -14.93 13.08 14.30
CA ASP A 57 -16.39 13.05 14.36
C ASP A 57 -16.98 11.73 13.85
N LEU A 58 -16.19 10.94 13.12
CA LEU A 58 -16.57 9.60 12.69
C LEU A 58 -16.38 8.53 13.78
N TYR A 59 -15.56 8.82 14.79
CA TYR A 59 -15.28 7.87 15.86
C TYR A 59 -16.39 7.90 16.92
N LYS A 60 -17.08 6.78 17.08
CA LYS A 60 -18.23 6.65 18.00
C LYS A 60 -18.02 5.59 19.09
N ASN A 61 -16.87 4.91 19.10
CA ASN A 61 -16.60 3.85 20.07
C ASN A 61 -16.28 4.43 21.44
N ASN A 62 -16.93 3.89 22.46
CA ASN A 62 -16.63 4.22 23.86
C ASN A 62 -15.59 3.28 24.46
N VAL A 63 -15.37 2.11 23.85
CA VAL A 63 -14.40 1.09 24.21
C VAL A 63 -13.35 1.05 23.11
N PRO A 64 -12.05 1.08 23.45
CA PRO A 64 -11.02 0.97 22.43
C PRO A 64 -11.02 -0.40 21.77
N ASP A 65 -10.52 -0.48 20.55
CA ASP A 65 -10.41 -1.73 19.79
C ASP A 65 -9.44 -2.72 20.50
N CYS A 66 -8.35 -2.21 21.04
CA CYS A 66 -7.36 -2.98 21.79
C CYS A 66 -7.14 -2.39 23.19
N PRO A 67 -7.97 -2.72 24.19
CA PRO A 67 -7.78 -2.26 25.57
C PRO A 67 -6.42 -2.71 26.13
N GLY A 68 -5.77 -1.82 26.90
CA GLY A 68 -4.47 -2.11 27.50
C GLY A 68 -4.05 -1.08 28.54
N GLY A 69 -2.82 -1.21 29.04
CA GLY A 69 -2.24 -0.21 29.93
C GLY A 69 -2.18 1.16 29.24
N GLY A 70 -2.55 2.20 29.98
CA GLY A 70 -2.60 3.57 29.47
C GLY A 70 -3.93 4.00 28.86
N THR A 71 -4.85 3.07 28.55
CA THR A 71 -6.14 3.38 27.92
C THR A 71 -7.24 3.74 28.92
N VAL A 72 -7.02 3.52 30.20
CA VAL A 72 -7.96 3.77 31.30
C VAL A 72 -7.44 4.83 32.25
N SER A 73 -8.34 5.67 32.77
CA SER A 73 -8.06 6.60 33.87
C SER A 73 -8.24 5.95 35.23
N TRP A 74 -9.02 4.85 35.31
CA TRP A 74 -9.32 4.12 36.53
C TRP A 74 -9.68 2.67 36.24
N THR A 75 -9.25 1.74 37.11
CA THR A 75 -9.71 0.36 37.12
C THR A 75 -9.66 -0.18 38.57
N ASN A 76 -10.48 -1.17 38.89
CA ASN A 76 -10.52 -1.84 40.17
C ASN A 76 -10.68 -3.37 40.00
N PRO A 77 -10.45 -4.17 41.06
CA PRO A 77 -10.53 -5.62 40.97
C PRO A 77 -11.97 -6.17 40.85
N TRP A 78 -12.98 -5.34 40.97
CA TRP A 78 -14.39 -5.75 40.92
C TRP A 78 -15.02 -5.55 39.50
N GLY A 79 -14.18 -5.23 38.49
CA GLY A 79 -14.61 -5.14 37.09
C GLY A 79 -15.01 -3.75 36.63
N GLU A 80 -14.92 -2.74 37.50
CA GLU A 80 -15.18 -1.36 37.10
C GLU A 80 -13.95 -0.72 36.49
N HIS A 81 -14.16 0.05 35.42
CA HIS A 81 -13.09 0.80 34.77
C HIS A 81 -13.68 2.03 34.08
N LYS A 82 -12.83 3.04 33.86
CA LYS A 82 -13.16 4.23 33.08
C LYS A 82 -12.08 4.45 32.03
N TYR A 83 -12.45 4.40 30.77
CA TYR A 83 -11.54 4.75 29.68
C TYR A 83 -11.23 6.23 29.64
N ILE A 84 -10.09 6.58 29.05
CA ILE A 84 -9.68 7.97 28.80
C ILE A 84 -10.56 8.59 27.72
N ASP A 85 -10.91 9.87 27.88
CA ASP A 85 -11.80 10.57 26.96
C ASP A 85 -11.09 10.93 25.63
N ASN A 86 -9.77 11.19 25.67
CA ASN A 86 -8.98 11.42 24.47
C ASN A 86 -8.93 10.14 23.60
N ILE A 87 -9.31 10.26 22.34
CA ILE A 87 -9.41 9.12 21.41
C ILE A 87 -8.03 8.52 21.15
N GLU A 88 -7.00 9.33 20.91
CA GLU A 88 -5.66 8.90 20.58
C GLU A 88 -5.04 8.09 21.72
N ASP A 89 -5.13 8.62 22.96
CA ASP A 89 -4.61 7.94 24.14
C ASP A 89 -5.42 6.66 24.46
N ARG A 90 -6.73 6.69 24.22
CA ARG A 90 -7.60 5.54 24.46
C ARG A 90 -7.34 4.38 23.50
N GLU A 91 -6.98 4.66 22.24
CA GLU A 91 -6.67 3.65 21.23
C GLU A 91 -5.20 3.19 21.26
N ASP A 92 -4.32 3.87 22.01
CA ASP A 92 -2.90 3.53 22.12
C ASP A 92 -2.63 2.67 23.37
N GLY A 93 -3.07 1.41 23.31
CA GLY A 93 -2.94 0.46 24.43
C GLY A 93 -1.53 -0.11 24.60
N GLY A 94 -0.95 0.05 25.78
CA GLY A 94 0.37 -0.45 26.14
C GLY A 94 1.47 0.62 26.09
N THR A 95 2.73 0.19 26.09
CA THR A 95 3.85 1.13 25.97
C THR A 95 4.05 1.54 24.53
N PRO A 96 3.97 2.84 24.19
CA PRO A 96 4.17 3.31 22.82
C PRO A 96 5.53 2.93 22.25
N GLY A 97 5.56 2.65 20.95
CA GLY A 97 6.79 2.39 20.21
C GLY A 97 7.54 3.67 19.90
N PHE A 98 8.16 4.33 20.88
CA PHE A 98 8.78 5.64 20.75
C PHE A 98 9.78 5.73 19.59
N LEU A 99 10.67 4.75 19.46
CA LEU A 99 11.68 4.74 18.40
C LEU A 99 11.05 4.57 17.03
N GLN A 100 10.00 3.77 16.91
CA GLN A 100 9.25 3.57 15.68
C GLN A 100 8.54 4.86 15.25
N VAL A 101 7.92 5.58 16.17
CA VAL A 101 7.26 6.86 15.92
C VAL A 101 8.28 7.92 15.51
N MET A 102 9.39 8.04 16.23
CA MET A 102 10.48 8.97 15.88
C MET A 102 11.03 8.68 14.47
N LYS A 103 11.23 7.40 14.15
CA LYS A 103 11.69 6.97 12.83
C LYS A 103 10.66 7.29 11.73
N THR A 104 9.37 7.17 12.03
CA THR A 104 8.29 7.60 11.12
C THR A 104 8.44 9.08 10.78
N ALA A 105 8.60 9.93 11.79
CA ALA A 105 8.79 11.37 11.59
C ALA A 105 10.03 11.67 10.74
N LEU A 106 11.16 11.00 11.00
CA LEU A 106 12.39 11.17 10.22
C LEU A 106 12.23 10.72 8.77
N ALA A 107 11.52 9.63 8.49
CA ALA A 107 11.27 9.16 7.14
C ALA A 107 10.37 10.15 6.36
N ILE A 108 9.36 10.74 7.00
CA ILE A 108 8.53 11.79 6.43
C ILE A 108 9.37 13.04 6.15
N GLN A 109 10.19 13.49 7.10
CA GLN A 109 11.07 14.64 6.90
C GLN A 109 12.07 14.42 5.76
N LEU A 110 12.58 13.20 5.59
CA LEU A 110 13.47 12.87 4.49
C LEU A 110 12.76 13.02 3.14
N LYS A 111 11.54 12.50 3.02
CA LYS A 111 10.68 12.69 1.83
C LYS A 111 10.50 14.18 1.51
N GLU A 112 10.15 14.98 2.50
CA GLU A 112 9.97 16.43 2.34
C GLU A 112 11.26 17.13 1.87
N LYS A 113 12.41 16.74 2.42
CA LYS A 113 13.72 17.28 1.99
C LYS A 113 14.11 16.89 0.58
N MET A 114 13.73 15.71 0.12
CA MET A 114 13.94 15.29 -1.27
C MET A 114 13.07 16.11 -2.23
N GLY A 115 11.93 16.57 -1.78
CA GLY A 115 10.93 17.30 -2.56
C GLY A 115 10.06 16.37 -3.39
N VAL A 116 8.78 16.34 -3.12
CA VAL A 116 7.84 15.46 -3.80
C VAL A 116 7.82 15.71 -5.31
N GLN A 117 7.93 16.96 -5.74
CA GLN A 117 7.96 17.27 -7.17
C GLN A 117 9.20 16.69 -7.85
N ASN A 118 10.37 16.77 -7.23
CA ASN A 118 11.60 16.18 -7.77
C ASN A 118 11.47 14.64 -7.91
N ILE A 119 10.79 14.00 -6.94
CA ILE A 119 10.50 12.57 -6.99
C ILE A 119 9.60 12.25 -8.18
N LEU A 120 8.50 12.98 -8.34
CA LEU A 120 7.53 12.76 -9.41
C LEU A 120 8.15 13.01 -10.80
N ASP A 121 8.92 14.08 -10.95
CA ASP A 121 9.59 14.40 -12.22
C ASP A 121 10.53 13.25 -12.64
N ARG A 122 11.28 12.70 -11.67
CA ARG A 122 12.17 11.57 -11.95
C ARG A 122 11.39 10.27 -12.23
N GLU A 123 10.30 10.02 -11.53
CA GLU A 123 9.42 8.89 -11.77
C GLU A 123 8.83 8.94 -13.19
N HIS A 124 8.32 10.09 -13.62
CA HIS A 124 7.78 10.27 -14.97
C HIS A 124 8.84 10.01 -16.05
N GLU A 125 10.04 10.59 -15.90
CA GLU A 125 11.16 10.34 -16.83
C GLU A 125 11.48 8.84 -16.96
N LEU A 126 11.49 8.11 -15.84
CA LEU A 126 11.75 6.68 -15.83
C LEU A 126 10.60 5.87 -16.43
N VAL A 127 9.36 6.25 -16.17
CA VAL A 127 8.18 5.61 -16.74
C VAL A 127 8.18 5.74 -18.26
N ASP A 128 8.39 6.95 -18.78
CA ASP A 128 8.47 7.21 -20.22
C ASP A 128 9.55 6.34 -20.89
N TYR A 129 10.74 6.32 -20.30
CA TYR A 129 11.86 5.50 -20.78
C TYR A 129 11.53 3.99 -20.81
N ILE A 130 10.84 3.50 -19.78
CA ILE A 130 10.45 2.09 -19.69
C ILE A 130 9.40 1.76 -20.76
N PHE A 131 8.38 2.60 -20.94
CA PHE A 131 7.36 2.37 -21.97
C PHE A 131 7.95 2.41 -23.38
N GLU A 132 8.87 3.33 -23.64
CA GLU A 132 9.58 3.41 -24.91
C GLU A 132 10.45 2.16 -25.15
N THR A 133 11.10 1.64 -24.11
CA THR A 133 12.03 0.51 -24.24
C THR A 133 11.32 -0.84 -24.21
N LEU A 134 10.48 -1.11 -23.19
CA LEU A 134 9.83 -2.40 -23.01
C LEU A 134 8.59 -2.56 -23.88
N GLY A 135 7.90 -1.46 -24.22
CA GLY A 135 6.69 -1.50 -25.06
C GLY A 135 6.91 -2.00 -26.48
N ASN A 136 8.16 -2.08 -26.93
CA ASN A 136 8.55 -2.57 -28.25
C ASN A 136 8.99 -4.06 -28.26
N ILE A 137 8.86 -4.77 -27.15
CA ILE A 137 9.23 -6.20 -27.05
C ILE A 137 7.98 -7.04 -27.29
N ASP A 138 7.93 -7.77 -28.39
CA ASP A 138 6.73 -8.45 -28.90
C ASP A 138 6.06 -9.40 -27.93
N ASN A 139 6.81 -10.12 -27.09
CA ASN A 139 6.30 -11.10 -26.14
C ASN A 139 6.29 -10.62 -24.69
N LEU A 140 6.45 -9.31 -24.46
CA LEU A 140 6.38 -8.69 -23.15
C LEU A 140 5.13 -7.80 -23.08
N HIS A 141 4.32 -8.02 -22.04
CA HIS A 141 3.04 -7.33 -21.86
C HIS A 141 3.07 -6.51 -20.57
N ILE A 142 3.12 -5.19 -20.71
CA ILE A 142 3.00 -4.27 -19.57
C ILE A 142 1.53 -4.22 -19.15
N LEU A 143 1.25 -4.50 -17.87
CA LEU A 143 -0.11 -4.46 -17.35
C LEU A 143 -0.63 -3.02 -17.30
N ALA A 144 -1.90 -2.85 -17.68
CA ALA A 144 -2.57 -1.55 -17.79
C ALA A 144 -1.78 -0.53 -18.64
N ASN A 145 -1.23 -0.96 -19.77
CA ASN A 145 -0.36 -0.17 -20.65
C ASN A 145 -1.03 1.07 -21.23
N GLN A 146 -2.37 1.11 -21.26
CA GLN A 146 -3.15 2.28 -21.69
C GLN A 146 -3.05 3.48 -20.72
N HIS A 147 -2.54 3.26 -19.50
CA HIS A 147 -2.35 4.28 -18.47
C HIS A 147 -0.85 4.51 -18.22
N GLN A 148 -0.26 5.45 -18.95
CA GLN A 148 1.16 5.81 -18.82
C GLN A 148 1.39 6.87 -17.73
N ASP A 149 0.39 7.71 -17.44
CA ASP A 149 0.44 8.62 -16.29
C ASP A 149 0.25 7.81 -14.99
N ARG A 150 1.38 7.36 -14.44
CA ARG A 150 1.45 6.48 -13.24
C ARG A 150 2.73 6.73 -12.45
N LEU A 151 2.75 6.24 -11.22
CA LEU A 151 3.99 6.13 -10.45
C LEU A 151 4.93 5.09 -11.09
N GLY A 152 6.23 5.17 -10.79
CA GLY A 152 7.28 4.29 -11.30
C GLY A 152 7.17 2.83 -10.86
N VAL A 153 5.96 2.29 -10.86
CA VAL A 153 5.67 0.89 -10.56
C VAL A 153 5.22 0.21 -11.85
N ILE A 154 6.10 -0.56 -12.43
CA ILE A 154 5.85 -1.27 -13.68
C ILE A 154 5.65 -2.77 -13.41
N SER A 155 4.53 -3.29 -13.86
CA SER A 155 4.18 -4.71 -13.78
C SER A 155 4.04 -5.26 -15.18
N PHE A 156 4.69 -6.39 -15.46
CA PHE A 156 4.65 -7.03 -16.78
C PHE A 156 4.75 -8.55 -16.67
N TYR A 157 4.31 -9.24 -17.68
CA TYR A 157 4.59 -10.66 -17.88
C TYR A 157 5.20 -10.88 -19.27
N ILE A 158 5.80 -12.04 -19.46
CA ILE A 158 6.40 -12.47 -20.72
C ILE A 158 5.73 -13.79 -21.09
N ASP A 159 5.32 -13.93 -22.35
CA ASP A 159 4.68 -15.15 -22.84
C ASP A 159 5.57 -16.38 -22.57
N ASP A 160 4.95 -17.47 -22.17
CA ASP A 160 5.60 -18.75 -21.87
C ASP A 160 6.70 -18.70 -20.80
N LEU A 161 6.83 -17.59 -20.06
CA LEU A 161 7.80 -17.44 -18.98
C LEU A 161 7.10 -17.29 -17.62
N HIS A 162 7.21 -18.29 -16.77
CA HIS A 162 6.70 -18.18 -15.40
C HIS A 162 7.42 -17.04 -14.65
N TYR A 163 6.67 -16.16 -14.00
CA TYR A 163 7.19 -14.94 -13.35
C TYR A 163 8.33 -15.22 -12.34
N ASN A 164 8.31 -16.34 -11.61
CA ASN A 164 9.38 -16.70 -10.68
C ASN A 164 10.70 -16.96 -11.41
N LEU A 165 10.66 -17.56 -12.60
CA LEU A 165 11.85 -17.77 -13.42
C LEU A 165 12.40 -16.42 -13.90
N GLY A 166 11.53 -15.53 -14.38
CA GLY A 166 11.92 -14.19 -14.80
C GLY A 166 12.57 -13.39 -13.66
N VAL A 167 11.97 -13.38 -12.47
CA VAL A 167 12.52 -12.73 -11.26
C VAL A 167 13.91 -13.30 -10.94
N LYS A 168 14.04 -14.63 -10.96
CA LYS A 168 15.32 -15.29 -10.68
C LYS A 168 16.40 -14.95 -11.72
N LEU A 169 16.06 -14.95 -12.99
CA LEU A 169 17.00 -14.59 -14.07
C LEU A 169 17.45 -13.13 -13.94
N LEU A 170 16.53 -12.20 -13.70
CA LEU A 170 16.85 -10.78 -13.49
C LEU A 170 17.81 -10.59 -12.32
N ASN A 171 17.55 -11.26 -11.20
CA ASN A 171 18.43 -11.19 -10.03
C ASN A 171 19.79 -11.83 -10.28
N ASP A 172 19.82 -13.09 -10.73
CA ASP A 172 21.05 -13.90 -10.76
C ASP A 172 21.99 -13.51 -11.91
N LYS A 173 21.44 -13.01 -13.02
CA LYS A 173 22.24 -12.66 -14.22
C LYS A 173 22.55 -11.18 -14.33
N PHE A 174 21.66 -10.32 -13.81
CA PHE A 174 21.75 -8.87 -14.02
C PHE A 174 21.78 -8.06 -12.72
N GLY A 175 21.60 -8.71 -11.55
CA GLY A 175 21.54 -8.03 -10.26
C GLY A 175 20.30 -7.14 -10.09
N ILE A 176 19.24 -7.35 -10.90
CA ILE A 176 18.01 -6.56 -10.88
C ILE A 176 17.02 -7.25 -9.94
N GLN A 177 16.76 -6.63 -8.80
CA GLN A 177 15.79 -7.13 -7.83
C GLN A 177 14.38 -6.72 -8.24
N THR A 178 13.53 -7.72 -8.46
CA THR A 178 12.11 -7.53 -8.81
C THR A 178 11.23 -8.39 -7.90
N ARG A 179 9.93 -8.16 -7.95
CA ARG A 179 8.95 -8.96 -7.21
C ARG A 179 8.07 -9.76 -8.15
N GLY A 180 7.96 -11.08 -7.93
CA GLY A 180 7.05 -11.95 -8.70
C GLY A 180 5.73 -12.22 -8.00
N GLY A 181 4.69 -12.54 -8.76
CA GLY A 181 3.35 -12.91 -8.31
C GLY A 181 2.35 -11.75 -8.35
N CYS A 182 1.23 -11.90 -7.64
CA CYS A 182 0.13 -10.92 -7.69
C CYS A 182 0.37 -9.65 -6.84
N SER A 183 1.53 -9.50 -6.22
CA SER A 183 1.99 -8.26 -5.54
C SER A 183 1.00 -7.65 -4.53
N CYS A 184 0.28 -8.48 -3.76
CA CYS A 184 -0.80 -8.11 -2.83
C CYS A 184 -2.06 -7.54 -3.53
N ALA A 185 -2.27 -7.84 -4.80
CA ALA A 185 -3.38 -7.38 -5.63
C ALA A 185 -4.10 -8.56 -6.31
N GLY A 186 -4.29 -9.68 -5.60
CA GLY A 186 -4.85 -10.91 -6.17
C GLY A 186 -6.21 -10.73 -6.84
N THR A 187 -7.15 -10.07 -6.18
CA THR A 187 -8.47 -9.77 -6.75
C THR A 187 -8.37 -8.86 -7.98
N TYR A 188 -7.60 -7.78 -7.89
CA TYR A 188 -7.36 -6.88 -9.02
C TYR A 188 -6.57 -7.58 -10.15
N GLY A 189 -5.71 -8.53 -9.79
CA GLY A 189 -4.96 -9.35 -10.74
C GLY A 189 -5.83 -10.13 -11.71
N HIS A 190 -7.01 -10.61 -11.27
CA HIS A 190 -7.96 -11.29 -12.16
C HIS A 190 -8.45 -10.37 -13.29
N PHE A 191 -8.71 -9.10 -12.97
CA PHE A 191 -9.07 -8.10 -13.99
C PHE A 191 -7.89 -7.78 -14.91
N LEU A 192 -6.68 -7.66 -14.37
CA LEU A 192 -5.48 -7.33 -15.16
C LEU A 192 -5.04 -8.45 -16.09
N LEU A 193 -5.25 -9.71 -15.69
CA LEU A 193 -4.89 -10.90 -16.46
C LEU A 193 -6.07 -11.50 -17.22
N HIS A 194 -7.26 -10.86 -17.14
CA HIS A 194 -8.50 -11.30 -17.78
C HIS A 194 -8.92 -12.72 -17.37
N GLU A 195 -8.66 -13.11 -16.11
CA GLU A 195 -9.03 -14.42 -15.58
C GLU A 195 -10.53 -14.47 -15.27
N ASP A 196 -11.21 -15.47 -15.78
CA ASP A 196 -12.63 -15.70 -15.51
C ASP A 196 -12.85 -16.56 -14.24
N GLN A 197 -14.11 -16.73 -13.85
CA GLN A 197 -14.47 -17.43 -12.63
C GLN A 197 -14.15 -18.94 -12.71
N GLU A 198 -14.30 -19.57 -13.87
CA GLU A 198 -14.06 -21.00 -14.07
C GLU A 198 -12.57 -21.29 -13.97
N THR A 199 -11.75 -20.56 -14.70
CA THR A 199 -10.28 -20.63 -14.63
C THR A 199 -9.78 -20.36 -13.20
N SER A 200 -10.33 -19.35 -12.53
CA SER A 200 -9.96 -19.03 -11.14
C SER A 200 -10.30 -20.18 -10.17
N HIS A 201 -11.43 -20.88 -10.36
CA HIS A 201 -11.80 -22.02 -9.53
C HIS A 201 -10.83 -23.21 -9.74
N ASP A 202 -10.47 -23.53 -10.97
CA ASP A 202 -9.50 -24.58 -11.29
C ASP A 202 -8.14 -24.28 -10.69
N LEU A 203 -7.70 -23.01 -10.77
CA LEU A 203 -6.45 -22.57 -10.17
C LEU A 203 -6.44 -22.73 -8.65
N VAL A 204 -7.54 -22.41 -7.96
CA VAL A 204 -7.66 -22.63 -6.51
C VAL A 204 -7.48 -24.10 -6.16
N CYS A 205 -8.10 -25.03 -6.92
CA CYS A 205 -7.96 -26.46 -6.72
C CYS A 205 -6.50 -26.92 -6.89
N LYS A 206 -5.84 -26.49 -7.96
CA LYS A 206 -4.41 -26.80 -8.24
C LYS A 206 -3.49 -26.25 -7.15
N ILE A 207 -3.65 -24.97 -6.80
CA ILE A 207 -2.85 -24.33 -5.75
C ILE A 207 -3.03 -25.04 -4.40
N SER A 208 -4.26 -25.43 -4.06
CA SER A 208 -4.55 -26.15 -2.81
C SER A 208 -3.93 -27.56 -2.77
N SER A 209 -3.69 -28.18 -3.91
CA SER A 209 -2.95 -29.45 -4.02
C SER A 209 -1.43 -29.29 -4.10
N GLY A 210 -0.93 -28.05 -4.07
CA GLY A 210 0.51 -27.73 -4.14
C GLY A 210 1.05 -27.56 -5.57
N ASP A 211 0.20 -27.62 -6.59
CA ASP A 211 0.60 -27.32 -7.97
C ASP A 211 0.58 -25.80 -8.20
N LEU A 212 1.76 -25.20 -8.33
CA LEU A 212 1.95 -23.78 -8.53
C LEU A 212 2.43 -23.44 -9.97
N ILE A 213 2.54 -24.41 -10.86
CA ILE A 213 3.10 -24.20 -12.21
C ILE A 213 2.28 -23.20 -13.01
N GLN A 214 0.95 -23.30 -12.90
CA GLN A 214 0.03 -22.40 -13.61
C GLN A 214 -0.48 -21.24 -12.78
N LYS A 215 0.10 -21.02 -11.58
CA LYS A 215 -0.31 -19.90 -10.74
C LYS A 215 -0.05 -18.57 -11.46
N PRO A 216 -1.11 -17.75 -11.72
CA PRO A 216 -0.95 -16.51 -12.43
C PRO A 216 -0.17 -15.48 -11.61
N GLY A 217 0.49 -14.57 -12.29
CA GLY A 217 1.25 -13.51 -11.69
C GLY A 217 2.10 -12.78 -12.71
N TRP A 218 2.76 -11.75 -12.25
CA TRP A 218 3.61 -10.90 -13.06
C TRP A 218 4.94 -10.59 -12.37
N ILE A 219 5.85 -9.98 -13.10
CA ILE A 219 7.08 -9.39 -12.59
C ILE A 219 6.81 -7.91 -12.34
N ARG A 220 7.14 -7.40 -11.16
CA ARG A 220 7.04 -5.99 -10.81
C ARG A 220 8.41 -5.40 -10.51
N MET A 221 8.74 -4.33 -11.18
CA MET A 221 9.90 -3.47 -10.94
C MET A 221 9.46 -2.07 -10.55
#